data_061795bae5dd04c9a0a4e2d321813334
#
_entry.id   061795bae5dd04c9a0a4e2d321813334
#
_cell.length_a   1.000
_cell.length_b   1.000
_cell.length_c   1.000
_cell.angle_alpha   90.00
_cell.angle_beta   90.00
_cell.angle_gamma   90.00
#
_symmetry.space_group_name_H-M   'P 1'
#
loop_
_entity.id
_entity.type
_entity.pdbx_description
1 polymer ?
#
loop_
_entity_poly.entity_id
_entity_poly.type
_entity_poly.pdbx_seq_one_letter_code
_entity_poly.pdbx_strand_id
1 'polypeptide(L)'
;LESEIEDGAAKFVVLGIGVNVRLQDFPPELNAAALEEFTPNVNRKALLENILTELREQYERFLESPSSALELWRSQNSTLGRAVRVLLPDGSSWDGVAVDVASDGGLQVKLPSGELKTVFAGDVSLRHT
;
A
#
# COMPACT_ATOMS: atom_id res chain seq x y z
N LEU A 1 5.56 -3.64 7.43
CA LEU A 1 6.38 -2.51 7.85
C LEU A 1 6.58 -2.57 9.36
N GLU A 2 7.81 -2.49 9.84
CA GLU A 2 8.16 -2.43 11.26
C GLU A 2 8.93 -1.13 11.51
N SER A 3 8.70 -0.47 12.65
CA SER A 3 9.39 0.77 12.99
C SER A 3 9.63 0.87 14.48
N GLU A 4 10.72 1.52 14.87
CA GLU A 4 10.99 1.94 16.23
C GLU A 4 10.89 3.46 16.33
N ILE A 5 10.09 3.93 17.28
CA ILE A 5 9.85 5.35 17.52
C ILE A 5 10.51 5.72 18.85
N GLU A 6 11.38 6.72 18.84
CA GLU A 6 12.03 7.28 20.03
C GLU A 6 11.82 8.81 19.99
N ASP A 7 11.36 9.38 21.10
CA ASP A 7 11.07 10.83 21.25
C ASP A 7 10.14 11.40 20.17
N GLY A 8 9.19 10.59 19.67
CA GLY A 8 8.22 11.00 18.65
C GLY A 8 8.75 11.02 17.21
N ALA A 9 10.00 10.58 17.00
CA ALA A 9 10.60 10.43 15.67
C ALA A 9 10.90 8.96 15.36
N ALA A 10 10.74 8.58 14.10
CA ALA A 10 11.13 7.25 13.65
C ALA A 10 12.67 7.13 13.67
N LYS A 11 13.20 6.21 14.47
CA LYS A 11 14.63 5.91 14.53
C LYS A 11 15.06 5.06 13.33
N PHE A 12 14.25 4.07 12.98
CA PHE A 12 14.37 3.30 11.77
C PHE A 12 13.01 2.75 11.33
N VAL A 13 12.95 2.39 10.06
CA VAL A 13 11.80 1.71 9.46
C VAL A 13 12.31 0.51 8.67
N VAL A 14 11.73 -0.66 8.89
CA VAL A 14 12.01 -1.88 8.11
C VAL A 14 10.88 -2.07 7.11
N LEU A 15 11.23 -2.06 5.84
CA LEU A 15 10.30 -2.29 4.74
C LEU A 15 10.49 -3.72 4.19
N GLY A 16 9.45 -4.54 4.32
CA GLY A 16 9.38 -5.85 3.66
C GLY A 16 8.60 -5.74 2.34
N ILE A 17 9.17 -6.25 1.25
CA ILE A 17 8.53 -6.30 -0.07
C ILE A 17 8.45 -7.77 -0.52
N GLY A 18 7.23 -8.26 -0.77
CA GLY A 18 6.96 -9.58 -1.34
C GLY A 18 6.47 -9.46 -2.78
N VAL A 19 7.08 -10.21 -3.71
CA VAL A 19 6.66 -10.25 -5.11
C VAL A 19 6.54 -11.70 -5.56
N ASN A 20 5.37 -12.09 -6.06
CA ASN A 20 5.16 -13.37 -6.72
C ASN A 20 5.77 -13.29 -8.12
N VAL A 21 6.89 -13.97 -8.33
CA VAL A 21 7.61 -13.92 -9.62
C VAL A 21 7.15 -15.03 -10.54
N ARG A 22 7.16 -16.28 -10.05
CA ARG A 22 6.84 -17.45 -10.86
C ARG A 22 5.35 -17.77 -10.82
N LEU A 23 4.84 -18.25 -11.93
CA LEU A 23 3.52 -18.88 -12.00
C LEU A 23 3.42 -19.98 -10.95
N GLN A 24 2.34 -19.94 -10.19
CA GLN A 24 1.93 -20.99 -9.25
C GLN A 24 0.41 -20.96 -9.11
N ASP A 25 -0.15 -22.10 -8.69
CA ASP A 25 -1.58 -22.19 -8.43
C ASP A 25 -1.92 -21.44 -7.13
N PHE A 26 -2.40 -20.22 -7.27
CA PHE A 26 -2.94 -19.48 -6.13
C PHE A 26 -4.35 -19.93 -5.80
N PRO A 27 -4.71 -20.07 -4.52
CA PRO A 27 -6.11 -20.24 -4.15
C PRO A 27 -6.97 -19.11 -4.75
N PRO A 28 -8.11 -19.44 -5.40
CA PRO A 28 -8.94 -18.45 -6.10
C PRO A 28 -9.39 -17.26 -5.23
N GLU A 29 -9.56 -17.52 -3.93
CA GLU A 29 -9.96 -16.52 -2.94
C GLU A 29 -8.89 -15.45 -2.66
N LEU A 30 -7.63 -15.71 -2.99
CA LEU A 30 -6.53 -14.75 -2.74
C LEU A 30 -6.45 -13.64 -3.78
N ASN A 31 -7.10 -13.81 -4.95
CA ASN A 31 -7.00 -12.85 -6.07
C ASN A 31 -5.55 -12.39 -6.30
N ALA A 32 -4.64 -13.34 -6.35
CA ALA A 32 -3.20 -13.13 -6.50
C ALA A 32 -2.76 -13.41 -7.93
N ALA A 33 -1.68 -12.76 -8.34
CA ALA A 33 -1.04 -12.95 -9.64
C ALA A 33 0.47 -13.06 -9.49
N ALA A 34 1.14 -13.61 -10.51
CA ALA A 34 2.60 -13.65 -10.62
C ALA A 34 3.08 -12.83 -11.82
N LEU A 35 4.30 -12.29 -11.73
CA LEU A 35 4.87 -11.50 -12.83
C LEU A 35 5.00 -12.28 -14.14
N GLU A 36 5.26 -13.58 -14.06
CA GLU A 36 5.38 -14.45 -15.23
C GLU A 36 4.07 -14.63 -16.03
N GLU A 37 2.91 -14.25 -15.46
CA GLU A 37 1.64 -14.17 -16.21
C GLU A 37 1.65 -13.04 -17.25
N PHE A 38 2.42 -11.99 -16.99
CA PHE A 38 2.48 -10.80 -17.84
C PHE A 38 3.78 -10.70 -18.63
N THR A 39 4.88 -11.24 -18.10
CA THR A 39 6.21 -11.18 -18.72
C THR A 39 6.95 -12.48 -18.48
N PRO A 40 7.21 -13.30 -19.53
CA PRO A 40 7.91 -14.56 -19.35
C PRO A 40 9.39 -14.37 -19.00
N ASN A 41 9.96 -15.37 -18.32
CA ASN A 41 11.40 -15.44 -17.99
C ASN A 41 11.91 -14.24 -17.15
N VAL A 42 11.18 -13.85 -16.12
CA VAL A 42 11.58 -12.76 -15.22
C VAL A 42 12.94 -13.07 -14.56
N ASN A 43 13.92 -12.20 -14.80
CA ASN A 43 15.21 -12.29 -14.13
C ASN A 43 15.10 -11.72 -12.72
N ARG A 44 15.08 -12.58 -11.70
CA ARG A 44 14.91 -12.19 -10.29
C ARG A 44 16.00 -11.25 -9.78
N LYS A 45 17.24 -11.41 -10.26
CA LYS A 45 18.35 -10.54 -9.86
C LYS A 45 18.16 -9.13 -10.42
N ALA A 46 17.86 -9.01 -11.70
CA ALA A 46 17.59 -7.72 -12.34
C ALA A 46 16.34 -7.05 -11.71
N LEU A 47 15.30 -7.82 -11.38
CA LEU A 47 14.12 -7.31 -10.68
C LEU A 47 14.51 -6.72 -9.31
N LEU A 48 15.33 -7.42 -8.53
CA LEU A 48 15.80 -6.92 -7.23
C LEU A 48 16.63 -5.63 -7.39
N GLU A 49 17.55 -5.59 -8.34
CA GLU A 49 18.37 -4.41 -8.63
C GLU A 49 17.50 -3.21 -8.99
N ASN A 50 16.48 -3.41 -9.83
CA ASN A 50 15.53 -2.36 -10.20
C ASN A 50 14.72 -1.87 -8.98
N ILE A 51 14.19 -2.79 -8.18
CA ILE A 51 13.42 -2.44 -6.96
C ILE A 51 14.28 -1.59 -6.02
N LEU A 52 15.55 -1.98 -5.79
CA LEU A 52 16.44 -1.24 -4.88
C LEU A 52 16.80 0.14 -5.45
N THR A 53 16.99 0.25 -6.75
CA THR A 53 17.26 1.53 -7.42
C THR A 53 16.07 2.48 -7.29
N GLU A 54 14.88 2.01 -7.67
CA GLU A 54 13.65 2.79 -7.55
C GLU A 54 13.34 3.18 -6.10
N LEU A 55 13.51 2.27 -5.15
CA LEU A 55 13.29 2.56 -3.74
C LEU A 55 14.19 3.69 -3.25
N ARG A 56 15.48 3.67 -3.64
CA ARG A 56 16.41 4.74 -3.28
C ARG A 56 15.97 6.09 -3.88
N GLU A 57 15.66 6.11 -5.17
CA GLU A 57 15.23 7.34 -5.85
C GLU A 57 13.94 7.92 -5.26
N GLN A 58 12.96 7.05 -4.95
CA GLN A 58 11.71 7.48 -4.33
C GLN A 58 11.94 7.96 -2.89
N TYR A 59 12.86 7.36 -2.15
CA TYR A 59 13.21 7.80 -0.81
C TYR A 59 13.92 9.17 -0.82
N GLU A 60 14.84 9.40 -1.74
CA GLU A 60 15.49 10.70 -1.93
C GLU A 60 14.46 11.79 -2.26
N ARG A 61 13.53 11.52 -3.19
CA ARG A 61 12.40 12.42 -3.50
C ARG A 61 11.50 12.69 -2.29
N PHE A 62 11.22 11.67 -1.50
CA PHE A 62 10.43 11.82 -0.28
C PHE A 62 11.13 12.75 0.72
N LEU A 63 12.44 12.64 0.89
CA LEU A 63 13.20 13.53 1.79
C LEU A 63 13.21 14.99 1.30
N GLU A 64 13.25 15.19 -0.02
CA GLU A 64 13.22 16.54 -0.63
C GLU A 64 11.81 17.15 -0.61
N SER A 65 10.80 16.38 -0.91
CA SER A 65 9.40 16.83 -1.01
C SER A 65 8.41 15.70 -0.68
N PRO A 66 8.06 15.52 0.61
CA PRO A 66 7.09 14.51 1.02
C PRO A 66 5.73 14.62 0.32
N SER A 67 5.30 15.85 0.03
CA SER A 67 4.03 16.09 -0.69
C SER A 67 4.04 15.56 -2.12
N SER A 68 5.14 15.73 -2.85
CA SER A 68 5.27 15.21 -4.22
C SER A 68 5.30 13.69 -4.24
N ALA A 69 5.95 13.05 -3.26
CA ALA A 69 5.93 11.60 -3.12
C ALA A 69 4.50 11.08 -2.85
N LEU A 70 3.74 11.79 -2.01
CA LEU A 70 2.35 11.46 -1.72
C LEU A 70 1.44 11.63 -2.95
N GLU A 71 1.65 12.67 -3.76
CA GLU A 71 0.91 12.88 -5.02
C GLU A 71 1.18 11.74 -6.03
N LEU A 72 2.45 11.35 -6.18
CA LEU A 72 2.81 10.22 -7.03
C LEU A 72 2.13 8.93 -6.54
N TRP A 73 2.17 8.67 -5.24
CA TRP A 73 1.50 7.51 -4.66
C TRP A 73 -0.01 7.54 -4.92
N ARG A 74 -0.68 8.67 -4.75
CA ARG A 74 -2.11 8.84 -5.07
C ARG A 74 -2.41 8.49 -6.52
N SER A 75 -1.59 8.97 -7.46
CA SER A 75 -1.80 8.77 -8.89
C SER A 75 -1.71 7.30 -9.31
N GLN A 76 -0.96 6.49 -8.56
CA GLN A 76 -0.75 5.06 -8.83
C GLN A 76 -1.62 4.15 -7.94
N ASN A 77 -2.36 4.72 -6.99
CA ASN A 77 -3.14 3.94 -6.04
C ASN A 77 -4.42 3.37 -6.67
N SER A 78 -4.56 2.05 -6.65
CA SER A 78 -5.71 1.35 -7.21
C SER A 78 -6.90 1.23 -6.24
N THR A 79 -6.74 1.63 -4.98
CA THR A 79 -7.77 1.54 -3.94
C THR A 79 -8.66 2.78 -3.89
N LEU A 80 -8.10 3.95 -4.23
CA LEU A 80 -8.85 5.20 -4.22
C LEU A 80 -10.03 5.15 -5.21
N GLY A 81 -11.16 5.68 -4.80
CA GLY A 81 -12.43 5.66 -5.51
C GLY A 81 -13.22 4.34 -5.39
N ARG A 82 -12.69 3.34 -4.69
CA ARG A 82 -13.32 2.02 -4.56
C ARG A 82 -13.94 1.79 -3.20
N ALA A 83 -14.96 0.92 -3.17
CA ALA A 83 -15.51 0.40 -1.93
C ALA A 83 -14.49 -0.48 -1.21
N VAL A 84 -14.31 -0.23 0.09
CA VAL A 84 -13.34 -0.92 0.93
C VAL A 84 -14.01 -1.40 2.23
N ARG A 85 -13.45 -2.46 2.79
CA ARG A 85 -13.65 -2.86 4.17
C ARG A 85 -12.39 -2.56 4.97
N VAL A 86 -12.55 -1.85 6.06
CA VAL A 86 -11.49 -1.58 7.04
C VAL A 86 -11.67 -2.54 8.20
N LEU A 87 -10.63 -3.31 8.52
CA LEU A 87 -10.56 -4.19 9.68
C LEU A 87 -9.59 -3.57 10.68
N LEU A 88 -10.08 -3.24 11.86
CA LEU A 88 -9.28 -2.64 12.92
C LEU A 88 -8.53 -3.71 13.76
N PRO A 89 -7.47 -3.32 14.49
CA PRO A 89 -6.71 -4.26 15.32
C PRO A 89 -7.52 -4.92 16.44
N ASP A 90 -8.62 -4.31 16.86
CA ASP A 90 -9.56 -4.86 17.86
C ASP A 90 -10.54 -5.90 17.26
N GLY A 91 -10.42 -6.20 15.96
CA GLY A 91 -11.28 -7.12 15.23
C GLY A 91 -12.60 -6.51 14.72
N SER A 92 -12.90 -5.26 15.06
CA SER A 92 -14.04 -4.56 14.50
C SER A 92 -13.82 -4.20 13.03
N SER A 93 -14.90 -4.11 12.24
CA SER A 93 -14.79 -3.74 10.83
C SER A 93 -15.95 -2.85 10.40
N TRP A 94 -15.69 -2.04 9.37
CA TRP A 94 -16.70 -1.19 8.75
C TRP A 94 -16.41 -0.98 7.27
N ASP A 95 -17.43 -0.63 6.50
CA ASP A 95 -17.35 -0.44 5.05
C ASP A 95 -17.44 1.06 4.70
N GLY A 96 -16.80 1.44 3.60
CA GLY A 96 -16.85 2.79 3.07
C GLY A 96 -16.22 2.88 1.68
N VAL A 97 -16.00 4.09 1.21
CA VAL A 97 -15.29 4.36 -0.04
C VAL A 97 -13.98 5.07 0.29
N ALA A 98 -12.85 4.50 -0.14
CA ALA A 98 -11.55 5.16 -0.02
C ALA A 98 -11.53 6.39 -0.95
N VAL A 99 -11.38 7.59 -0.40
CA VAL A 99 -11.51 8.82 -1.19
C VAL A 99 -10.21 9.56 -1.39
N ASP A 100 -9.31 9.53 -0.39
CA ASP A 100 -8.02 10.22 -0.48
C ASP A 100 -7.04 9.67 0.57
N VAL A 101 -5.82 10.19 0.56
CA VAL A 101 -4.83 10.05 1.64
C VAL A 101 -4.48 11.44 2.16
N ALA A 102 -4.61 11.61 3.46
CA ALA A 102 -4.25 12.84 4.13
C ALA A 102 -2.73 13.11 4.08
N SER A 103 -2.32 14.35 4.36
CA SER A 103 -0.91 14.75 4.30
C SER A 103 0.00 14.01 5.29
N ASP A 104 -0.57 13.43 6.32
CA ASP A 104 0.08 12.59 7.33
C ASP A 104 0.10 11.09 6.98
N GLY A 105 -0.38 10.73 5.77
CA GLY A 105 -0.42 9.35 5.27
C GLY A 105 -1.66 8.56 5.66
N GLY A 106 -2.59 9.11 6.42
CA GLY A 106 -3.82 8.44 6.81
C GLY A 106 -4.79 8.26 5.63
N LEU A 107 -5.30 7.04 5.42
CA LEU A 107 -6.31 6.78 4.40
C LEU A 107 -7.66 7.40 4.81
N GLN A 108 -8.19 8.27 3.96
CA GLN A 108 -9.51 8.85 4.17
C GLN A 108 -10.59 7.98 3.54
N VAL A 109 -11.52 7.54 4.35
CA VAL A 109 -12.63 6.68 3.92
C VAL A 109 -13.94 7.37 4.24
N LYS A 110 -14.79 7.52 3.22
CA LYS A 110 -16.13 8.07 3.34
C LYS A 110 -17.11 6.96 3.67
N LEU A 111 -17.79 7.11 4.80
CA LEU A 111 -18.84 6.19 5.24
C LEU A 111 -20.13 6.38 4.44
N PRO A 112 -21.07 5.41 4.46
CA PRO A 112 -22.41 5.57 3.88
C PRO A 112 -23.19 6.77 4.46
N SER A 113 -22.90 7.18 5.71
CA SER A 113 -23.46 8.38 6.34
C SER A 113 -22.97 9.69 5.72
N GLY A 114 -21.92 9.66 4.90
CA GLY A 114 -21.22 10.83 4.38
C GLY A 114 -20.07 11.32 5.26
N GLU A 115 -19.91 10.80 6.46
CA GLU A 115 -18.80 11.09 7.37
C GLU A 115 -17.48 10.61 6.78
N LEU A 116 -16.40 11.40 6.98
CA LEU A 116 -15.02 11.01 6.64
C LEU A 116 -14.33 10.48 7.88
N LYS A 117 -13.73 9.28 7.76
CA LYS A 117 -12.83 8.70 8.77
C LYS A 117 -11.43 8.55 8.21
N THR A 118 -10.44 8.87 9.04
CA THR A 118 -9.02 8.66 8.70
C THR A 118 -8.52 7.39 9.38
N VAL A 119 -7.86 6.52 8.62
CA VAL A 119 -7.33 5.23 9.05
C VAL A 119 -5.82 5.26 8.98
N PHE A 120 -5.15 5.08 10.11
CA PHE A 120 -3.68 5.01 10.21
C PHE A 120 -3.17 3.58 10.42
N ALA A 121 -4.02 2.70 10.96
CA ALA A 121 -3.68 1.31 11.25
C ALA A 121 -4.89 0.42 10.98
N GLY A 122 -4.62 -0.82 10.56
CA GLY A 122 -5.63 -1.81 10.23
C GLY A 122 -5.42 -2.34 8.82
N ASP A 123 -6.15 -3.40 8.49
CA ASP A 123 -6.16 -3.96 7.14
C ASP A 123 -7.28 -3.34 6.31
N VAL A 124 -6.95 -2.93 5.11
CA VAL A 124 -7.92 -2.39 4.14
C VAL A 124 -8.03 -3.35 2.96
N SER A 125 -9.20 -3.92 2.76
CA SER A 125 -9.48 -4.83 1.64
C SER A 125 -10.49 -4.22 0.67
N LEU A 126 -10.27 -4.45 -0.64
CA LEU A 126 -11.23 -4.09 -1.66
C LEU A 126 -12.49 -4.97 -1.53
N ARG A 127 -13.65 -4.35 -1.67
CA ARG A 127 -14.92 -5.06 -1.80
C ARG A 127 -15.14 -5.41 -3.26
N HIS A 128 -15.31 -6.70 -3.52
CA HIS A 128 -15.83 -7.13 -4.80
C HIS A 128 -17.36 -6.94 -4.78
N THR A 129 -17.85 -6.10 -5.67
CA THR A 129 -19.29 -5.97 -5.99
C THR A 129 -19.68 -7.01 -7.01
#